data_8e92e622ca1c834f17ef57b37c4244d4
#
_entry.id   8e92e622ca1c834f17ef57b37c4244d4
#
_cell.length_a   1.000
_cell.length_b   1.000
_cell.length_c   1.000
_cell.angle_alpha   90.00
_cell.angle_beta   90.00
_cell.angle_gamma   90.00
#
_symmetry.space_group_name_H-M   'P 1'
#
loop_
_entity.id
_entity.type
_entity.pdbx_description
1 polymer ?
#
loop_
_entity_poly.entity_id
_entity_poly.type
_entity_poly.pdbx_seq_one_letter_code
_entity_poly.pdbx_strand_id
1 'polypeptide(L)'
;MTPGATTDAVRLTWVQPEDLVGHELRQAAEDGRDARALAARWHAAGGPEAPPTAGASPTPRPALRPLAEDLLDSLAALPSSLAPQEPTHLADVTTACPHWPTPRRPVPGGGGVREDALLQRLHAAWLGRAAGCLLGKPVEKLPLHAIRALARATGNWPLGDWFTARGVPPELLAAHPWNRRSAGTSLAENIDGMPEDDDLNYPLLNLLLLQRHGRGFTTADVARLWLDELPAGRTFTAERIAYRNLLDGVEPPLTASRRNPFREWIGAQIRADMHGWTNPGDPAAAARQAHRDAVLTHTANGVYGAMFVAATIATAADGTADVHEALATGLAVVPPESRLAKAVRLGIATARAHPGHHDFDAVVDRLHSALGGYHWVHAVPNAALLAAALTHADGDFTRSVCAAVSGGWDTDSNGATAGSVAGLLAGHPDRLPESWTSPLKNRLSTSVPSFDGIGFDTLAALTHSEAVRP
;
A
#
# COMPACT_ATOMS: atom_id res chain seq x y z
N MET A 1 17.52 44.00 -14.15
CA MET A 1 18.01 42.73 -14.75
C MET A 1 17.54 41.62 -13.87
N THR A 2 16.53 40.92 -14.28
CA THR A 2 15.95 39.74 -13.59
C THR A 2 16.92 38.56 -13.71
N PRO A 3 17.24 37.85 -12.63
CA PRO A 3 18.08 36.66 -12.73
C PRO A 3 17.35 35.60 -13.50
N GLY A 4 18.10 34.95 -14.39
CA GLY A 4 17.67 34.05 -15.40
C GLY A 4 16.73 32.94 -14.96
N ALA A 5 15.87 32.60 -15.89
CA ALA A 5 15.08 31.36 -15.91
C ALA A 5 15.97 30.17 -15.57
N THR A 6 15.64 29.50 -14.50
CA THR A 6 16.16 28.14 -14.23
C THR A 6 15.78 27.29 -15.43
N THR A 7 16.79 26.80 -16.14
CA THR A 7 16.59 25.74 -17.13
C THR A 7 15.72 24.66 -16.52
N ASP A 8 14.63 24.28 -17.21
CA ASP A 8 13.76 23.14 -16.89
C ASP A 8 14.58 21.82 -16.97
N ALA A 9 15.48 21.64 -16.01
CA ALA A 9 16.26 20.42 -15.93
C ALA A 9 15.34 19.28 -15.48
N VAL A 10 15.20 18.26 -16.30
CA VAL A 10 14.49 17.03 -15.92
C VAL A 10 15.21 16.42 -14.73
N ARG A 11 14.54 16.43 -13.57
CA ARG A 11 15.07 15.83 -12.35
C ARG A 11 14.11 14.76 -11.85
N LEU A 12 14.54 13.51 -11.89
CA LEU A 12 13.78 12.40 -11.32
C LEU A 12 13.83 12.47 -9.78
N THR A 13 12.65 12.46 -9.15
CA THR A 13 12.53 12.38 -7.70
C THR A 13 12.88 10.98 -7.21
N TRP A 14 13.23 10.84 -5.93
CA TRP A 14 13.51 9.58 -5.20
C TRP A 14 14.69 8.75 -5.68
N VAL A 15 15.50 9.21 -6.65
CA VAL A 15 16.65 8.44 -7.16
C VAL A 15 17.99 9.14 -6.99
N GLN A 16 18.00 10.45 -6.74
CA GLN A 16 19.23 11.22 -6.59
C GLN A 16 19.84 10.94 -5.21
N PRO A 17 21.10 10.48 -5.11
CA PRO A 17 21.70 10.11 -3.83
C PRO A 17 21.60 11.21 -2.75
N GLU A 18 21.80 12.45 -3.13
CA GLU A 18 21.72 13.59 -2.22
C GLU A 18 20.31 13.86 -1.64
N ASP A 19 19.27 13.34 -2.27
CA ASP A 19 17.89 13.39 -1.75
C ASP A 19 17.56 12.22 -0.83
N LEU A 20 18.35 11.14 -0.89
CA LEU A 20 18.06 9.88 -0.19
C LEU A 20 18.66 9.81 1.21
N VAL A 21 19.79 10.52 1.48
CA VAL A 21 20.52 10.38 2.76
C VAL A 21 19.64 10.71 3.97
N GLY A 22 18.88 11.82 3.92
CA GLY A 22 17.98 12.16 5.04
C GLY A 22 16.92 11.09 5.29
N HIS A 23 16.36 10.49 4.24
CA HIS A 23 15.43 9.35 4.35
C HIS A 23 16.12 8.11 4.91
N GLU A 24 17.37 7.80 4.48
CA GLU A 24 18.10 6.66 4.98
C GLU A 24 18.51 6.83 6.45
N LEU A 25 18.83 8.04 6.89
CA LEU A 25 19.09 8.32 8.31
C LEU A 25 17.84 8.03 9.18
N ARG A 26 16.65 8.38 8.68
CA ARG A 26 15.37 8.02 9.34
C ARG A 26 15.18 6.52 9.36
N GLN A 27 15.32 5.85 8.23
CA GLN A 27 15.16 4.40 8.12
C GLN A 27 16.19 3.66 8.99
N ALA A 28 17.43 4.14 9.07
CA ALA A 28 18.46 3.58 9.94
C ALA A 28 18.07 3.67 11.42
N ALA A 29 17.47 4.78 11.84
CA ALA A 29 16.96 4.92 13.20
C ALA A 29 15.78 3.97 13.48
N GLU A 30 14.88 3.82 12.52
CA GLU A 30 13.75 2.88 12.58
C GLU A 30 14.24 1.41 12.62
N ASP A 31 15.30 1.07 11.88
CA ASP A 31 15.96 -0.24 11.89
C ASP A 31 16.80 -0.50 13.18
N GLY A 32 16.92 0.48 14.06
CA GLY A 32 17.78 0.37 15.26
C GLY A 32 19.27 0.34 14.93
N ARG A 33 19.71 1.01 13.87
CA ARG A 33 21.13 1.18 13.49
C ARG A 33 21.71 2.44 14.15
N ASP A 34 22.92 2.38 14.64
CA ASP A 34 23.61 3.56 15.19
C ASP A 34 24.25 4.39 14.05
N ALA A 35 23.48 5.31 13.50
CA ALA A 35 23.89 6.16 12.40
C ALA A 35 24.44 7.54 12.83
N ARG A 36 24.62 7.81 14.17
CA ARG A 36 24.95 9.14 14.70
C ARG A 36 26.19 9.77 14.08
N ALA A 37 27.27 9.02 13.90
CA ALA A 37 28.51 9.53 13.30
C ALA A 37 28.33 9.91 11.82
N LEU A 38 27.58 9.10 11.05
CA LEU A 38 27.29 9.36 9.64
C LEU A 38 26.33 10.54 9.47
N ALA A 39 25.32 10.65 10.35
CA ALA A 39 24.43 11.80 10.41
C ALA A 39 25.19 13.11 10.67
N ALA A 40 26.10 13.12 11.68
CA ALA A 40 26.93 14.29 11.97
C ALA A 40 27.80 14.71 10.75
N ARG A 41 28.35 13.73 10.03
CA ARG A 41 29.13 13.99 8.81
C ARG A 41 28.28 14.60 7.68
N TRP A 42 27.03 14.10 7.52
CA TRP A 42 26.08 14.64 6.55
C TRP A 42 25.67 16.07 6.85
N HIS A 43 25.30 16.37 8.10
CA HIS A 43 24.89 17.70 8.54
C HIS A 43 26.04 18.71 8.51
N ALA A 44 27.26 18.30 8.86
CA ALA A 44 28.46 19.15 8.78
C ALA A 44 28.77 19.58 7.32
N ALA A 45 28.41 18.75 6.35
CA ALA A 45 28.52 19.09 4.91
C ALA A 45 27.34 19.93 4.39
N GLY A 46 26.37 20.30 5.25
CA GLY A 46 25.16 21.02 4.89
C GLY A 46 24.10 20.17 4.22
N GLY A 47 24.14 18.86 4.43
CA GLY A 47 23.12 17.92 3.94
C GLY A 47 21.75 18.15 4.60
N PRO A 48 20.65 18.08 3.84
CA PRO A 48 19.31 18.35 4.38
C PRO A 48 18.77 17.17 5.18
N GLU A 49 17.84 17.49 6.10
CA GLU A 49 16.95 16.49 6.71
C GLU A 49 16.03 15.85 5.68
N ALA A 50 15.46 14.71 6.02
CA ALA A 50 14.42 14.08 5.21
C ALA A 50 13.19 15.01 5.14
N PRO A 51 12.64 15.28 3.94
CA PRO A 51 11.42 16.06 3.84
C PRO A 51 10.27 15.32 4.54
N PRO A 52 9.29 16.04 5.13
CA PRO A 52 8.12 15.43 5.77
C PRO A 52 7.18 14.74 4.78
N THR A 53 7.24 15.13 3.51
CA THR A 53 6.50 14.51 2.41
C THR A 53 7.45 13.74 1.51
N ALA A 54 6.97 12.66 0.87
CA ALA A 54 7.75 11.96 -0.14
C ALA A 54 8.09 12.90 -1.30
N GLY A 55 9.31 12.80 -1.82
CA GLY A 55 9.75 13.59 -2.95
C GLY A 55 11.20 14.07 -2.83
N ALA A 56 11.66 14.74 -3.89
CA ALA A 56 12.97 15.36 -3.91
C ALA A 56 13.00 16.64 -3.09
N SER A 57 14.17 16.96 -2.57
CA SER A 57 14.41 18.29 -2.01
C SER A 57 14.04 19.39 -3.03
N PRO A 58 13.34 20.45 -2.60
CA PRO A 58 13.04 21.60 -3.47
C PRO A 58 14.32 22.32 -3.94
N THR A 59 15.43 22.15 -3.23
CA THR A 59 16.71 22.73 -3.55
C THR A 59 17.73 21.64 -3.86
N PRO A 60 17.98 21.31 -5.14
CA PRO A 60 18.98 20.34 -5.53
C PRO A 60 20.39 20.70 -5.02
N ARG A 61 21.13 19.72 -4.52
CA ARG A 61 22.51 19.89 -4.03
C ARG A 61 23.46 18.88 -4.69
N PRO A 62 23.63 18.93 -6.02
CA PRO A 62 24.41 17.89 -6.74
C PRO A 62 25.89 17.83 -6.30
N ALA A 63 26.43 18.90 -5.72
CA ALA A 63 27.77 18.89 -5.15
C ALA A 63 27.93 17.91 -3.97
N LEU A 64 26.84 17.53 -3.28
CA LEU A 64 26.87 16.56 -2.21
C LEU A 64 26.75 15.12 -2.69
N ARG A 65 26.54 14.86 -3.98
CA ARG A 65 26.29 13.51 -4.52
C ARG A 65 27.37 12.50 -4.18
N PRO A 66 28.67 12.77 -4.36
CA PRO A 66 29.71 11.79 -4.01
C PRO A 66 29.71 11.43 -2.51
N LEU A 67 29.53 12.44 -1.64
CA LEU A 67 29.37 12.20 -0.21
C LEU A 67 28.11 11.40 0.12
N ALA A 68 27.00 11.70 -0.55
CA ALA A 68 25.74 11.00 -0.35
C ALA A 68 25.86 9.52 -0.72
N GLU A 69 26.53 9.20 -1.83
CA GLU A 69 26.77 7.81 -2.24
C GLU A 69 27.60 7.03 -1.22
N ASP A 70 28.70 7.63 -0.73
CA ASP A 70 29.57 7.05 0.29
C ASP A 70 28.81 6.82 1.62
N LEU A 71 27.98 7.80 2.02
CA LEU A 71 27.15 7.69 3.23
C LEU A 71 26.06 6.63 3.12
N LEU A 72 25.36 6.55 1.97
CA LEU A 72 24.33 5.53 1.75
C LEU A 72 24.93 4.12 1.80
N ASP A 73 26.09 3.91 1.21
CA ASP A 73 26.80 2.62 1.25
C ASP A 73 27.29 2.31 2.68
N SER A 74 27.80 3.31 3.42
CA SER A 74 28.20 3.17 4.82
C SER A 74 27.03 2.87 5.75
N LEU A 75 25.87 3.53 5.56
CA LEU A 75 24.64 3.29 6.33
C LEU A 75 24.12 1.88 6.11
N ALA A 76 24.17 1.38 4.89
CA ALA A 76 23.77 0.02 4.57
C ALA A 76 24.62 -1.05 5.28
N ALA A 77 25.89 -0.76 5.55
CA ALA A 77 26.81 -1.66 6.24
C ALA A 77 26.64 -1.68 7.77
N LEU A 78 25.89 -0.74 8.36
CA LEU A 78 25.64 -0.72 9.81
C LEU A 78 24.77 -1.91 10.24
N PRO A 79 25.11 -2.58 11.36
CA PRO A 79 24.27 -3.66 11.88
C PRO A 79 22.93 -3.11 12.41
N SER A 80 21.84 -3.82 12.12
CA SER A 80 20.53 -3.55 12.71
C SER A 80 20.35 -4.37 13.98
N SER A 81 19.93 -3.73 15.08
CA SER A 81 19.58 -4.43 16.32
C SER A 81 18.26 -5.21 16.21
N LEU A 82 17.45 -4.93 15.19
CA LEU A 82 16.16 -5.58 14.95
C LEU A 82 16.25 -6.75 13.97
N ALA A 83 17.40 -6.95 13.30
CA ALA A 83 17.57 -8.01 12.30
C ALA A 83 17.13 -9.42 12.78
N PRO A 84 17.37 -9.84 14.03
CA PRO A 84 16.91 -11.14 14.52
C PRO A 84 15.38 -11.29 14.60
N GLN A 85 14.65 -10.18 14.83
CA GLN A 85 13.20 -10.16 14.94
C GLN A 85 12.51 -9.88 13.57
N GLU A 86 13.26 -9.36 12.60
CA GLU A 86 12.75 -8.86 11.32
C GLU A 86 13.52 -9.42 10.13
N PRO A 87 13.57 -10.77 9.95
CA PRO A 87 14.24 -11.38 8.82
C PRO A 87 13.49 -11.07 7.50
N THR A 88 14.23 -10.94 6.39
CA THR A 88 13.62 -10.77 5.06
C THR A 88 13.51 -12.08 4.30
N HIS A 89 14.43 -13.01 4.51
CA HIS A 89 14.45 -14.28 3.78
C HIS A 89 13.26 -15.17 4.17
N LEU A 90 12.55 -15.72 3.19
CA LEU A 90 11.27 -16.44 3.42
C LEU A 90 11.40 -17.61 4.40
N ALA A 91 12.48 -18.37 4.34
CA ALA A 91 12.68 -19.49 5.26
C ALA A 91 12.77 -19.03 6.72
N ASP A 92 13.46 -17.92 6.97
CA ASP A 92 13.63 -17.34 8.30
C ASP A 92 12.32 -16.72 8.78
N VAL A 93 11.57 -16.03 7.89
CA VAL A 93 10.22 -15.52 8.18
C VAL A 93 9.29 -16.67 8.57
N THR A 94 9.27 -17.75 7.78
CA THR A 94 8.42 -18.91 8.07
C THR A 94 8.79 -19.55 9.39
N THR A 95 10.08 -19.66 9.71
CA THR A 95 10.58 -20.21 10.98
C THR A 95 10.19 -19.32 12.17
N ALA A 96 10.18 -18.00 11.99
CA ALA A 96 9.79 -17.05 13.03
C ALA A 96 8.27 -17.04 13.29
N CYS A 97 7.45 -17.62 12.41
CA CYS A 97 5.98 -17.63 12.49
C CYS A 97 5.47 -19.01 12.98
N PRO A 98 5.30 -19.23 14.30
CA PRO A 98 4.95 -20.54 14.87
C PRO A 98 3.56 -21.03 14.44
N HIS A 99 2.69 -20.11 14.01
CA HIS A 99 1.33 -20.41 13.56
C HIS A 99 1.17 -20.21 12.06
N TRP A 100 2.26 -20.45 11.28
CA TRP A 100 2.18 -20.37 9.83
C TRP A 100 0.98 -21.19 9.31
N PRO A 101 0.06 -20.57 8.54
CA PRO A 101 -1.19 -21.22 8.17
C PRO A 101 -0.95 -22.41 7.24
N THR A 102 -1.82 -23.41 7.39
CA THR A 102 -1.90 -24.55 6.47
C THR A 102 -2.99 -24.28 5.45
N PRO A 103 -2.86 -24.79 4.20
CA PRO A 103 -3.92 -24.67 3.20
C PRO A 103 -5.24 -25.24 3.72
N ARG A 104 -6.33 -24.50 3.61
CA ARG A 104 -7.67 -25.05 3.81
C ARG A 104 -7.95 -25.98 2.64
N ARG A 105 -8.18 -27.27 2.92
CA ARG A 105 -8.52 -28.24 1.87
C ARG A 105 -9.85 -27.84 1.24
N PRO A 106 -9.96 -27.78 -0.10
CA PRO A 106 -11.26 -27.67 -0.76
C PRO A 106 -12.15 -28.83 -0.30
N VAL A 107 -13.38 -28.53 0.12
CA VAL A 107 -14.35 -29.59 0.43
C VAL A 107 -14.72 -30.23 -0.89
N PRO A 108 -14.50 -31.57 -1.07
CA PRO A 108 -14.86 -32.26 -2.31
C PRO A 108 -16.36 -32.15 -2.58
N GLY A 109 -16.75 -31.79 -3.79
CA GLY A 109 -18.13 -31.89 -4.28
C GLY A 109 -18.90 -30.55 -4.44
N GLY A 110 -18.24 -29.38 -4.41
CA GLY A 110 -18.90 -28.06 -4.55
C GLY A 110 -18.61 -27.29 -5.85
N GLY A 111 -18.28 -27.95 -6.96
CA GLY A 111 -17.67 -27.31 -8.13
C GLY A 111 -18.38 -26.05 -8.68
N GLY A 112 -19.59 -26.13 -9.21
CA GLY A 112 -20.17 -25.04 -9.97
C GLY A 112 -20.64 -23.82 -9.13
N VAL A 113 -21.37 -24.04 -8.05
CA VAL A 113 -21.93 -22.95 -7.19
C VAL A 113 -20.82 -22.20 -6.45
N ARG A 114 -19.70 -22.87 -6.12
CA ARG A 114 -18.55 -22.23 -5.44
C ARG A 114 -17.75 -21.37 -6.40
N GLU A 115 -17.63 -21.77 -7.66
CA GLU A 115 -16.91 -21.01 -8.70
C GLU A 115 -17.65 -19.72 -9.04
N ASP A 116 -18.96 -19.77 -9.27
CA ASP A 116 -19.79 -18.58 -9.48
C ASP A 116 -19.72 -17.63 -8.29
N ALA A 117 -19.76 -18.15 -7.06
CA ALA A 117 -19.66 -17.35 -5.85
C ALA A 117 -18.27 -16.70 -5.70
N LEU A 118 -17.19 -17.34 -6.12
CA LEU A 118 -15.84 -16.75 -6.13
C LEU A 118 -15.78 -15.61 -7.15
N LEU A 119 -16.30 -15.81 -8.37
CA LEU A 119 -16.36 -14.76 -9.38
C LEU A 119 -17.05 -13.49 -8.87
N GLN A 120 -18.21 -13.65 -8.19
CA GLN A 120 -18.94 -12.51 -7.62
C GLN A 120 -18.16 -11.82 -6.49
N ARG A 121 -17.47 -12.59 -5.62
CA ARG A 121 -16.59 -12.01 -4.60
C ARG A 121 -15.44 -11.22 -5.21
N LEU A 122 -14.80 -11.74 -6.25
CA LEU A 122 -13.72 -11.04 -6.95
C LEU A 122 -14.21 -9.77 -7.63
N HIS A 123 -15.41 -9.79 -8.21
CA HIS A 123 -16.02 -8.60 -8.79
C HIS A 123 -16.28 -7.52 -7.72
N ALA A 124 -16.86 -7.91 -6.57
CA ALA A 124 -17.05 -7.01 -5.45
C ALA A 124 -15.72 -6.47 -4.88
N ALA A 125 -14.66 -7.30 -4.86
CA ALA A 125 -13.33 -6.90 -4.42
C ALA A 125 -12.68 -5.85 -5.35
N TRP A 126 -12.75 -6.03 -6.66
CA TRP A 126 -12.24 -5.06 -7.63
C TRP A 126 -12.98 -3.72 -7.54
N LEU A 127 -14.33 -3.75 -7.48
CA LEU A 127 -15.14 -2.54 -7.28
C LEU A 127 -14.80 -1.87 -5.95
N GLY A 128 -14.69 -2.65 -4.88
CA GLY A 128 -14.37 -2.17 -3.56
C GLY A 128 -12.98 -1.52 -3.50
N ARG A 129 -11.97 -2.16 -4.11
CA ARG A 129 -10.62 -1.60 -4.21
C ARG A 129 -10.62 -0.26 -4.94
N ALA A 130 -11.31 -0.19 -6.08
CA ALA A 130 -11.42 1.03 -6.86
C ALA A 130 -12.14 2.15 -6.09
N ALA A 131 -13.27 1.84 -5.46
CA ALA A 131 -14.03 2.83 -4.68
C ALA A 131 -13.23 3.35 -3.48
N GLY A 132 -12.57 2.46 -2.74
CA GLY A 132 -11.74 2.84 -1.58
C GLY A 132 -10.54 3.69 -1.97
N CYS A 133 -9.82 3.34 -3.04
CA CYS A 133 -8.74 4.14 -3.59
C CYS A 133 -9.25 5.54 -3.99
N LEU A 134 -10.31 5.58 -4.79
CA LEU A 134 -10.89 6.82 -5.31
C LEU A 134 -11.36 7.77 -4.20
N LEU A 135 -11.89 7.23 -3.09
CA LEU A 135 -12.26 8.02 -1.92
C LEU A 135 -11.03 8.68 -1.26
N GLY A 136 -9.91 7.98 -1.18
CA GLY A 136 -8.68 8.46 -0.53
C GLY A 136 -7.88 9.48 -1.34
N LYS A 137 -7.95 9.42 -2.69
CA LYS A 137 -7.13 10.23 -3.61
C LYS A 137 -7.19 11.75 -3.38
N PRO A 138 -8.34 12.40 -3.12
CA PRO A 138 -8.38 13.86 -2.95
C PRO A 138 -7.61 14.35 -1.72
N VAL A 139 -7.49 13.53 -0.70
CA VAL A 139 -6.90 13.87 0.60
C VAL A 139 -5.55 13.23 0.87
N GLU A 140 -5.01 12.49 -0.09
CA GLU A 140 -3.66 11.92 -0.04
C GLU A 140 -2.64 13.04 0.27
N LYS A 141 -1.71 12.76 1.18
CA LYS A 141 -0.68 13.70 1.69
C LYS A 141 -1.19 14.81 2.60
N LEU A 142 -2.48 14.92 2.84
CA LEU A 142 -2.99 15.89 3.81
C LEU A 142 -2.78 15.38 5.25
N PRO A 143 -2.46 16.28 6.18
CA PRO A 143 -2.41 15.91 7.59
C PRO A 143 -3.80 15.61 8.12
N LEU A 144 -3.89 14.71 9.11
CA LEU A 144 -5.15 14.24 9.69
C LEU A 144 -6.14 15.36 10.05
N HIS A 145 -5.65 16.45 10.66
CA HIS A 145 -6.51 17.59 11.03
C HIS A 145 -7.15 18.27 9.82
N ALA A 146 -6.45 18.29 8.67
CA ALA A 146 -6.97 18.87 7.44
C ALA A 146 -8.06 17.98 6.82
N ILE A 147 -7.85 16.66 6.80
CA ILE A 147 -8.86 15.68 6.34
C ILE A 147 -10.15 15.86 7.15
N ARG A 148 -10.04 15.88 8.48
CA ARG A 148 -11.17 16.09 9.39
C ARG A 148 -11.85 17.45 9.16
N ALA A 149 -11.09 18.51 8.97
CA ALA A 149 -11.63 19.85 8.74
C ALA A 149 -12.40 19.94 7.42
N LEU A 150 -11.86 19.41 6.34
CA LEU A 150 -12.49 19.39 5.01
C LEU A 150 -13.79 18.59 5.02
N ALA A 151 -13.80 17.40 5.61
CA ALA A 151 -14.99 16.57 5.70
C ALA A 151 -16.09 17.20 6.60
N ARG A 152 -15.70 17.80 7.74
CA ARG A 152 -16.65 18.51 8.62
C ARG A 152 -17.26 19.74 7.96
N ALA A 153 -16.48 20.46 7.15
CA ALA A 153 -16.96 21.66 6.44
C ALA A 153 -18.12 21.35 5.47
N THR A 154 -18.18 20.13 4.95
CA THR A 154 -19.24 19.67 4.05
C THR A 154 -20.32 18.83 4.75
N GLY A 155 -20.26 18.70 6.09
CA GLY A 155 -21.16 17.85 6.86
C GLY A 155 -20.93 16.34 6.71
N ASN A 156 -19.81 15.92 6.09
CA ASN A 156 -19.45 14.53 5.84
C ASN A 156 -18.47 13.99 6.92
N TRP A 157 -18.81 14.20 8.20
CA TRP A 157 -18.05 13.65 9.31
C TRP A 157 -18.96 13.12 10.43
N PRO A 158 -18.82 11.89 10.91
CA PRO A 158 -17.89 10.86 10.41
C PRO A 158 -18.03 10.63 8.90
N LEU A 159 -16.88 10.32 8.23
CA LEU A 159 -16.86 10.12 6.78
C LEU A 159 -17.85 9.02 6.38
N GLY A 160 -18.71 9.29 5.40
CA GLY A 160 -19.77 8.39 4.96
C GLY A 160 -20.10 8.51 3.47
N ASP A 161 -19.46 9.45 2.76
CA ASP A 161 -19.66 9.71 1.34
C ASP A 161 -18.38 10.27 0.71
N TRP A 162 -18.38 10.48 -0.60
CA TRP A 162 -17.28 11.07 -1.37
C TRP A 162 -16.92 12.47 -0.85
N PHE A 163 -15.63 12.81 -0.93
CA PHE A 163 -15.22 14.20 -0.72
C PHE A 163 -15.74 15.10 -1.83
N THR A 164 -16.12 16.33 -1.48
CA THR A 164 -16.61 17.35 -2.42
C THR A 164 -15.97 18.70 -2.11
N ALA A 165 -15.73 19.50 -3.15
CA ALA A 165 -15.33 20.89 -2.97
C ALA A 165 -16.53 21.83 -2.73
N ARG A 166 -17.77 21.35 -2.97
CA ARG A 166 -18.98 22.16 -2.80
C ARG A 166 -19.24 22.42 -1.32
N GLY A 167 -19.29 23.71 -0.97
CA GLY A 167 -19.51 24.14 0.41
C GLY A 167 -18.26 24.21 1.29
N VAL A 168 -17.09 23.84 0.80
CA VAL A 168 -15.84 24.04 1.54
C VAL A 168 -15.45 25.52 1.53
N PRO A 169 -15.19 26.16 2.70
CA PRO A 169 -14.74 27.55 2.76
C PRO A 169 -13.44 27.78 1.97
N PRO A 170 -13.35 28.89 1.19
CA PRO A 170 -12.18 29.17 0.38
C PRO A 170 -10.87 29.26 1.18
N GLU A 171 -10.91 29.79 2.40
CA GLU A 171 -9.76 29.88 3.30
C GLU A 171 -9.26 28.51 3.74
N LEU A 172 -10.16 27.54 3.93
CA LEU A 172 -9.79 26.17 4.27
C LEU A 172 -9.13 25.45 3.09
N LEU A 173 -9.64 25.65 1.87
CA LEU A 173 -9.02 25.13 0.64
C LEU A 173 -7.66 25.80 0.34
N ALA A 174 -7.50 27.08 0.68
CA ALA A 174 -6.22 27.76 0.52
C ALA A 174 -5.17 27.22 1.50
N ALA A 175 -5.57 26.88 2.73
CA ALA A 175 -4.69 26.29 3.74
C ALA A 175 -4.37 24.80 3.45
N HIS A 176 -5.35 24.06 2.95
CA HIS A 176 -5.28 22.62 2.71
C HIS A 176 -5.86 22.26 1.33
N PRO A 177 -5.12 22.56 0.25
CA PRO A 177 -5.60 22.27 -1.10
C PRO A 177 -5.70 20.76 -1.32
N TRP A 178 -6.73 20.35 -2.06
CA TRP A 178 -6.85 18.98 -2.53
C TRP A 178 -5.60 18.53 -3.28
N ASN A 179 -5.34 17.23 -3.30
CA ASN A 179 -4.27 16.67 -4.13
C ASN A 179 -4.49 17.08 -5.61
N ARG A 180 -3.58 17.90 -6.15
CA ARG A 180 -3.71 18.51 -7.48
C ARG A 180 -3.83 17.50 -8.61
N ARG A 181 -3.26 16.29 -8.43
CA ARG A 181 -3.27 15.25 -9.47
C ARG A 181 -4.63 14.55 -9.56
N SER A 182 -5.36 14.48 -8.45
CA SER A 182 -6.57 13.68 -8.32
C SER A 182 -7.85 14.49 -8.17
N ALA A 183 -7.82 15.72 -7.67
CA ALA A 183 -9.02 16.53 -7.44
C ALA A 183 -9.93 16.65 -8.68
N GLY A 184 -9.33 16.76 -9.87
CA GLY A 184 -10.08 16.86 -11.14
C GLY A 184 -10.86 15.60 -11.55
N THR A 185 -10.63 14.47 -10.88
CA THR A 185 -11.23 13.16 -11.23
C THR A 185 -11.79 12.39 -10.04
N SER A 186 -11.58 12.88 -8.81
CA SER A 186 -11.82 12.09 -7.59
C SER A 186 -12.74 12.78 -6.56
N LEU A 187 -13.12 14.03 -6.77
CA LEU A 187 -14.19 14.67 -5.99
C LEU A 187 -15.56 14.23 -6.50
N ALA A 188 -16.56 14.16 -5.63
CA ALA A 188 -17.91 13.69 -5.94
C ALA A 188 -18.47 14.26 -7.26
N GLU A 189 -18.25 15.55 -7.51
CA GLU A 189 -18.68 16.25 -8.71
C GLU A 189 -17.87 15.95 -9.97
N ASN A 190 -16.71 15.30 -9.85
CA ASN A 190 -15.74 15.09 -10.91
C ASN A 190 -15.53 13.62 -11.29
N ILE A 191 -16.07 12.69 -10.49
CA ILE A 191 -15.89 11.25 -10.72
C ILE A 191 -16.58 10.85 -12.03
N ASP A 192 -15.80 10.22 -12.92
CA ASP A 192 -16.25 9.68 -14.20
C ASP A 192 -15.50 8.40 -14.56
N GLY A 193 -15.73 7.32 -13.83
CA GLY A 193 -14.94 6.10 -13.86
C GLY A 193 -13.76 6.15 -12.90
N MET A 194 -13.01 5.05 -12.78
CA MET A 194 -11.79 5.01 -11.97
C MET A 194 -10.63 5.62 -12.75
N PRO A 195 -10.04 6.75 -12.29
CA PRO A 195 -8.84 7.31 -12.90
C PRO A 195 -7.63 6.42 -12.62
N GLU A 196 -6.57 6.63 -13.41
CA GLU A 196 -5.31 5.93 -13.21
C GLU A 196 -4.76 6.14 -11.80
N ASP A 197 -4.25 5.02 -11.24
CA ASP A 197 -3.59 5.00 -9.96
C ASP A 197 -2.66 3.79 -9.84
N ASP A 198 -1.55 3.90 -9.08
CA ASP A 198 -0.63 2.80 -8.84
C ASP A 198 -1.26 1.70 -7.97
N ASP A 199 -2.18 2.01 -7.08
CA ASP A 199 -2.99 1.03 -6.35
C ASP A 199 -3.78 0.09 -7.27
N LEU A 200 -4.12 0.51 -8.48
CA LEU A 200 -4.79 -0.33 -9.48
C LEU A 200 -3.81 -0.89 -10.51
N ASN A 201 -2.77 -0.12 -10.90
CA ASN A 201 -1.79 -0.57 -11.89
C ASN A 201 -1.02 -1.81 -11.42
N TYR A 202 -0.57 -1.85 -10.15
CA TYR A 202 0.20 -3.00 -9.66
C TYR A 202 -0.58 -4.31 -9.57
N PRO A 203 -1.84 -4.37 -9.10
CA PRO A 203 -2.66 -5.57 -9.23
C PRO A 203 -2.85 -6.03 -10.68
N LEU A 204 -2.96 -5.11 -11.65
CA LEU A 204 -3.02 -5.47 -13.08
C LEU A 204 -1.72 -6.08 -13.58
N LEU A 205 -0.56 -5.53 -13.17
CA LEU A 205 0.74 -6.11 -13.49
C LEU A 205 0.88 -7.51 -12.88
N ASN A 206 0.39 -7.74 -11.67
CA ASN A 206 0.41 -9.04 -11.03
C ASN A 206 -0.57 -10.03 -11.70
N LEU A 207 -1.71 -9.56 -12.23
CA LEU A 207 -2.57 -10.38 -13.08
C LEU A 207 -1.82 -10.82 -14.35
N LEU A 208 -1.17 -9.88 -15.02
CA LEU A 208 -0.37 -10.16 -16.22
C LEU A 208 0.81 -11.11 -15.91
N LEU A 209 1.45 -10.96 -14.76
CA LEU A 209 2.49 -11.85 -14.27
C LEU A 209 1.98 -13.31 -14.15
N LEU A 210 0.82 -13.49 -13.52
CA LEU A 210 0.21 -14.81 -13.37
C LEU A 210 -0.22 -15.41 -14.71
N GLN A 211 -0.77 -14.59 -15.61
CA GLN A 211 -1.12 -15.05 -16.97
C GLN A 211 0.09 -15.56 -17.77
N ARG A 212 1.24 -14.88 -17.64
CA ARG A 212 2.46 -15.24 -18.38
C ARG A 212 3.25 -16.36 -17.74
N HIS A 213 3.36 -16.38 -16.41
CA HIS A 213 4.29 -17.25 -15.68
C HIS A 213 3.60 -18.25 -14.75
N GLY A 214 2.28 -18.12 -14.56
CA GLY A 214 1.53 -18.94 -13.59
C GLY A 214 1.94 -18.66 -12.13
N ARG A 215 1.47 -19.50 -11.22
CA ARG A 215 1.72 -19.35 -9.78
C ARG A 215 3.16 -19.59 -9.34
N GLY A 216 3.98 -20.19 -10.21
CA GLY A 216 5.39 -20.50 -9.97
C GLY A 216 6.36 -19.37 -10.33
N PHE A 217 5.89 -18.18 -10.67
CA PHE A 217 6.74 -17.04 -11.04
C PHE A 217 7.85 -16.77 -10.01
N THR A 218 8.96 -16.23 -10.49
CA THR A 218 10.11 -15.84 -9.68
C THR A 218 10.18 -14.31 -9.54
N THR A 219 10.98 -13.81 -8.60
CA THR A 219 11.27 -12.36 -8.48
C THR A 219 11.90 -11.80 -9.76
N ALA A 220 12.68 -12.61 -10.48
CA ALA A 220 13.25 -12.22 -11.77
C ALA A 220 12.16 -12.05 -12.86
N ASP A 221 11.08 -12.83 -12.81
CA ASP A 221 9.96 -12.66 -13.74
C ASP A 221 9.18 -11.37 -13.46
N VAL A 222 9.01 -11.01 -12.17
CA VAL A 222 8.46 -9.70 -11.78
C VAL A 222 9.33 -8.57 -12.34
N ALA A 223 10.65 -8.66 -12.18
CA ALA A 223 11.60 -7.66 -12.66
C ALA A 223 11.51 -7.48 -14.20
N ARG A 224 11.50 -8.59 -14.96
CA ARG A 224 11.36 -8.54 -16.43
C ARG A 224 10.03 -7.92 -16.85
N LEU A 225 8.93 -8.34 -16.21
CA LEU A 225 7.61 -7.79 -16.49
C LEU A 225 7.57 -6.26 -16.28
N TRP A 226 8.19 -5.76 -15.21
CA TRP A 226 8.24 -4.33 -14.94
C TRP A 226 9.05 -3.57 -15.99
N LEU A 227 10.18 -4.12 -16.43
CA LEU A 227 10.98 -3.51 -17.49
C LEU A 227 10.23 -3.46 -18.83
N ASP A 228 9.37 -4.44 -19.09
CA ASP A 228 8.61 -4.54 -20.34
C ASP A 228 7.31 -3.71 -20.32
N GLU A 229 6.59 -3.68 -19.18
CA GLU A 229 5.20 -3.19 -19.14
C GLU A 229 4.98 -1.96 -18.25
N LEU A 230 5.89 -1.69 -17.29
CA LEU A 230 5.72 -0.60 -16.33
C LEU A 230 6.56 0.61 -16.73
N PRO A 231 5.94 1.73 -17.15
CA PRO A 231 6.70 2.95 -17.42
C PRO A 231 7.43 3.46 -16.18
N ALA A 232 8.75 3.67 -16.26
CA ALA A 232 9.56 4.15 -15.14
C ALA A 232 9.03 5.44 -14.49
N GLY A 233 8.38 6.30 -15.28
CA GLY A 233 7.72 7.51 -14.79
C GLY A 233 6.51 7.28 -13.89
N ARG A 234 5.97 6.05 -13.87
CA ARG A 234 4.82 5.62 -13.06
C ARG A 234 5.22 4.84 -11.82
N THR A 235 6.51 4.73 -11.55
CA THR A 235 7.02 4.18 -10.29
C THR A 235 7.29 5.29 -9.28
N PHE A 236 7.19 4.98 -8.00
CA PHE A 236 7.45 5.90 -6.90
C PHE A 236 8.41 5.25 -5.90
N THR A 237 8.98 6.00 -5.01
CA THR A 237 9.73 5.56 -3.83
C THR A 237 10.56 4.27 -4.01
N ALA A 238 10.25 3.20 -3.30
CA ALA A 238 10.99 1.93 -3.33
C ALA A 238 10.98 1.27 -4.72
N GLU A 239 9.86 1.35 -5.42
CA GLU A 239 9.70 0.80 -6.78
C GLU A 239 10.61 1.52 -7.76
N ARG A 240 10.70 2.84 -7.68
CA ARG A 240 11.60 3.64 -8.54
C ARG A 240 13.06 3.36 -8.25
N ILE A 241 13.43 3.19 -6.98
CA ILE A 241 14.79 2.79 -6.59
C ILE A 241 15.11 1.40 -7.16
N ALA A 242 14.23 0.43 -7.00
CA ALA A 242 14.45 -0.91 -7.55
C ALA A 242 14.53 -0.89 -9.08
N TYR A 243 13.70 -0.09 -9.75
CA TYR A 243 13.75 0.10 -11.20
C TYR A 243 15.11 0.68 -11.65
N ARG A 244 15.60 1.73 -10.96
CA ARG A 244 16.95 2.27 -11.17
C ARG A 244 18.00 1.17 -10.99
N ASN A 245 17.91 0.40 -9.91
CA ASN A 245 18.86 -0.66 -9.61
C ASN A 245 18.87 -1.75 -10.69
N LEU A 246 17.70 -2.12 -11.24
CA LEU A 246 17.63 -3.04 -12.39
C LEU A 246 18.35 -2.48 -13.63
N LEU A 247 18.14 -1.19 -13.95
CA LEU A 247 18.83 -0.52 -15.07
C LEU A 247 20.34 -0.41 -14.84
N ASP A 248 20.79 -0.35 -13.58
CA ASP A 248 22.20 -0.40 -13.18
C ASP A 248 22.78 -1.84 -13.17
N GLY A 249 22.01 -2.85 -13.59
CA GLY A 249 22.43 -4.26 -13.62
C GLY A 249 22.46 -4.95 -12.25
N VAL A 250 21.78 -4.40 -11.24
CA VAL A 250 21.66 -5.03 -9.92
C VAL A 250 20.56 -6.10 -9.97
N GLU A 251 20.92 -7.32 -9.58
CA GLU A 251 19.98 -8.44 -9.56
C GLU A 251 19.13 -8.48 -8.28
N PRO A 252 17.85 -8.91 -8.38
CA PRO A 252 17.05 -9.20 -7.20
C PRO A 252 17.68 -10.32 -6.33
N PRO A 253 17.57 -10.28 -5.00
CA PRO A 253 16.83 -9.32 -4.21
C PRO A 253 17.63 -8.05 -3.82
N LEU A 254 18.88 -7.87 -4.29
CA LEU A 254 19.69 -6.70 -3.95
C LEU A 254 19.09 -5.37 -4.45
N THR A 255 18.22 -5.44 -5.47
CA THR A 255 17.44 -4.31 -5.94
C THR A 255 16.64 -3.62 -4.82
N ALA A 256 16.16 -4.38 -3.84
CA ALA A 256 15.38 -3.90 -2.71
C ALA A 256 16.18 -3.12 -1.67
N SER A 257 17.48 -3.40 -1.54
CA SER A 257 18.31 -2.85 -0.45
C SER A 257 19.33 -1.82 -0.91
N ARG A 258 19.81 -1.89 -2.15
CA ARG A 258 20.88 -1.00 -2.62
C ARG A 258 20.41 0.46 -2.68
N ARG A 259 20.90 1.27 -1.73
CA ARG A 259 20.59 2.70 -1.59
C ARG A 259 19.08 2.96 -1.66
N ASN A 260 18.30 2.14 -0.95
CA ASN A 260 16.84 2.19 -0.92
C ASN A 260 16.32 2.53 0.50
N PRO A 261 16.18 3.80 0.83
CA PRO A 261 15.65 4.21 2.13
C PRO A 261 14.14 3.96 2.30
N PHE A 262 13.46 3.55 1.24
CA PHE A 262 12.01 3.33 1.20
C PHE A 262 11.63 1.85 1.29
N ARG A 263 12.59 0.98 1.62
CA ARG A 263 12.45 -0.49 1.64
C ARG A 263 11.40 -1.05 2.60
N GLU A 264 10.88 -0.24 3.52
CA GLU A 264 9.81 -0.64 4.43
C GLU A 264 8.53 0.21 4.25
N TRP A 265 8.44 0.94 3.13
CA TRP A 265 7.25 1.70 2.80
C TRP A 265 6.16 0.81 2.20
N ILE A 266 4.97 1.38 1.95
CA ILE A 266 3.74 0.62 1.66
C ILE A 266 3.69 -0.04 0.27
N GLY A 267 4.58 0.31 -0.65
CA GLY A 267 4.46 -0.05 -2.07
C GLY A 267 4.35 -1.56 -2.37
N ALA A 268 4.91 -2.44 -1.54
CA ALA A 268 4.67 -3.88 -1.70
C ALA A 268 3.29 -4.30 -1.17
N GLN A 269 2.80 -3.65 -0.12
CA GLN A 269 1.49 -3.93 0.47
C GLN A 269 0.35 -3.63 -0.50
N ILE A 270 0.42 -2.51 -1.25
CA ILE A 270 -0.65 -2.08 -2.16
C ILE A 270 -0.85 -2.99 -3.37
N ARG A 271 0.10 -3.85 -3.70
CA ARG A 271 0.02 -4.75 -4.86
C ARG A 271 -0.23 -6.21 -4.51
N ALA A 272 -0.40 -6.51 -3.22
CA ALA A 272 -0.49 -7.87 -2.72
C ALA A 272 -1.85 -8.55 -2.97
N ASP A 273 -2.88 -7.81 -3.29
CA ASP A 273 -4.26 -8.28 -3.45
C ASP A 273 -4.40 -9.42 -4.45
N MET A 274 -3.74 -9.32 -5.60
CA MET A 274 -3.81 -10.35 -6.64
C MET A 274 -3.34 -11.70 -6.12
N HIS A 275 -2.32 -11.72 -5.27
CA HIS A 275 -1.82 -12.94 -4.66
C HIS A 275 -2.81 -13.56 -3.68
N GLY A 276 -3.61 -12.72 -3.00
CA GLY A 276 -4.71 -13.19 -2.15
C GLY A 276 -5.91 -13.67 -2.97
N TRP A 277 -6.35 -12.89 -3.95
CA TRP A 277 -7.50 -13.19 -4.80
C TRP A 277 -7.36 -14.50 -5.58
N THR A 278 -6.12 -14.82 -6.00
CA THR A 278 -5.85 -16.03 -6.80
C THR A 278 -5.46 -17.26 -5.97
N ASN A 279 -5.43 -17.14 -4.63
CA ASN A 279 -5.22 -18.26 -3.70
C ASN A 279 -6.33 -18.34 -2.65
N PRO A 280 -7.63 -18.42 -3.04
CA PRO A 280 -8.72 -18.45 -2.08
C PRO A 280 -8.60 -19.65 -1.14
N GLY A 281 -8.60 -19.40 0.18
CA GLY A 281 -8.45 -20.44 1.22
C GLY A 281 -7.03 -20.97 1.40
N ASP A 282 -6.03 -20.47 0.66
CA ASP A 282 -4.61 -20.82 0.87
C ASP A 282 -3.76 -19.56 1.22
N PRO A 283 -3.89 -19.05 2.45
CA PRO A 283 -3.14 -17.87 2.89
C PRO A 283 -1.62 -18.10 2.89
N ALA A 284 -1.17 -19.35 3.03
CA ALA A 284 0.25 -19.69 2.97
C ALA A 284 0.81 -19.54 1.55
N ALA A 285 0.10 -19.99 0.53
CA ALA A 285 0.50 -19.80 -0.87
C ALA A 285 0.45 -18.31 -1.25
N ALA A 286 -0.60 -17.58 -0.85
CA ALA A 286 -0.73 -16.15 -1.07
C ALA A 286 0.46 -15.38 -0.47
N ALA A 287 0.82 -15.64 0.79
CA ALA A 287 1.95 -15.01 1.46
C ALA A 287 3.29 -15.31 0.77
N ARG A 288 3.51 -16.56 0.30
CA ARG A 288 4.73 -16.91 -0.45
C ARG A 288 4.81 -16.21 -1.80
N GLN A 289 3.69 -16.05 -2.50
CA GLN A 289 3.64 -15.30 -3.77
C GLN A 289 3.91 -13.82 -3.52
N ALA A 290 3.25 -13.22 -2.53
CA ALA A 290 3.47 -11.83 -2.15
C ALA A 290 4.92 -11.56 -1.73
N HIS A 291 5.55 -12.49 -1.01
CA HIS A 291 6.98 -12.41 -0.68
C HIS A 291 7.86 -12.34 -1.94
N ARG A 292 7.64 -13.24 -2.92
CA ARG A 292 8.45 -13.27 -4.16
C ARG A 292 8.33 -11.97 -4.97
N ASP A 293 7.14 -11.37 -4.98
CA ASP A 293 6.93 -10.06 -5.59
C ASP A 293 7.58 -8.94 -4.76
N ALA A 294 7.34 -8.92 -3.45
CA ALA A 294 7.78 -7.86 -2.56
C ALA A 294 9.30 -7.69 -2.48
N VAL A 295 10.06 -8.79 -2.47
CA VAL A 295 11.52 -8.75 -2.32
C VAL A 295 12.26 -8.17 -3.54
N LEU A 296 11.57 -7.85 -4.62
CA LEU A 296 12.11 -7.02 -5.69
C LEU A 296 12.44 -5.61 -5.21
N THR A 297 11.65 -5.07 -4.29
CA THR A 297 11.63 -3.64 -3.93
C THR A 297 11.74 -3.36 -2.44
N HIS A 298 11.37 -4.32 -1.59
CA HIS A 298 11.19 -4.14 -0.14
C HIS A 298 11.94 -5.19 0.67
N THR A 299 12.13 -4.88 1.97
CA THR A 299 12.70 -5.78 2.97
C THR A 299 11.84 -5.76 4.23
N ALA A 300 12.05 -6.71 5.13
CA ALA A 300 11.47 -6.74 6.49
C ALA A 300 9.99 -6.30 6.51
N ASN A 301 9.65 -5.23 7.25
CA ASN A 301 8.25 -4.81 7.44
C ASN A 301 7.54 -4.41 6.13
N GLY A 302 8.23 -3.94 5.10
CA GLY A 302 7.64 -3.71 3.78
C GLY A 302 7.18 -5.02 3.11
N VAL A 303 7.96 -6.10 3.25
CA VAL A 303 7.59 -7.44 2.77
C VAL A 303 6.46 -8.01 3.62
N TYR A 304 6.53 -7.83 4.95
CA TYR A 304 5.49 -8.34 5.85
C TYR A 304 4.13 -7.70 5.61
N GLY A 305 4.08 -6.40 5.25
CA GLY A 305 2.84 -5.72 4.86
C GLY A 305 2.17 -6.41 3.67
N ALA A 306 2.94 -6.76 2.64
CA ALA A 306 2.44 -7.51 1.48
C ALA A 306 1.95 -8.91 1.85
N MET A 307 2.72 -9.65 2.65
CA MET A 307 2.35 -10.99 3.11
C MET A 307 1.08 -10.96 3.98
N PHE A 308 0.98 -9.99 4.88
CA PHE A 308 -0.19 -9.77 5.73
C PHE A 308 -1.46 -9.55 4.91
N VAL A 309 -1.41 -8.62 3.95
CA VAL A 309 -2.54 -8.29 3.07
C VAL A 309 -2.93 -9.49 2.21
N ALA A 310 -1.96 -10.15 1.55
CA ALA A 310 -2.24 -11.31 0.71
C ALA A 310 -2.88 -12.46 1.49
N ALA A 311 -2.41 -12.77 2.69
CA ALA A 311 -2.98 -13.84 3.52
C ALA A 311 -4.36 -13.48 4.08
N THR A 312 -4.57 -12.21 4.46
CA THR A 312 -5.90 -11.69 4.88
C THR A 312 -6.91 -11.83 3.74
N ILE A 313 -6.53 -11.40 2.54
CA ILE A 313 -7.38 -11.47 1.33
C ILE A 313 -7.67 -12.91 0.92
N ALA A 314 -6.67 -13.79 0.93
CA ALA A 314 -6.87 -15.20 0.60
C ALA A 314 -7.87 -15.89 1.55
N THR A 315 -7.84 -15.50 2.83
CA THR A 315 -8.77 -16.00 3.83
C THR A 315 -10.19 -15.47 3.60
N ALA A 316 -10.34 -14.17 3.31
CA ALA A 316 -11.63 -13.56 2.99
C ALA A 316 -12.22 -14.10 1.67
N ALA A 317 -11.37 -14.39 0.67
CA ALA A 317 -11.78 -14.88 -0.65
C ALA A 317 -12.39 -16.29 -0.61
N ASP A 318 -12.07 -17.10 0.40
CA ASP A 318 -12.73 -18.41 0.62
C ASP A 318 -14.24 -18.24 0.90
N GLY A 319 -14.66 -17.11 1.46
CA GLY A 319 -16.05 -16.77 1.71
C GLY A 319 -16.66 -17.50 2.92
N THR A 320 -15.84 -18.07 3.78
CA THR A 320 -16.27 -18.76 5.03
C THR A 320 -15.80 -18.01 6.29
N ALA A 321 -14.78 -17.17 6.16
CA ALA A 321 -14.19 -16.41 7.25
C ALA A 321 -14.86 -15.05 7.42
N ASP A 322 -14.93 -14.58 8.66
CA ASP A 322 -15.22 -13.18 8.96
C ASP A 322 -13.95 -12.31 8.89
N VAL A 323 -14.10 -11.01 9.11
CA VAL A 323 -12.99 -10.05 9.06
C VAL A 323 -11.95 -10.31 10.14
N HIS A 324 -12.36 -10.75 11.31
CA HIS A 324 -11.46 -10.99 12.43
C HIS A 324 -10.60 -12.24 12.21
N GLU A 325 -11.20 -13.29 11.67
CA GLU A 325 -10.48 -14.51 11.27
C GLU A 325 -9.50 -14.21 10.12
N ALA A 326 -9.91 -13.40 9.14
CA ALA A 326 -9.06 -12.98 8.04
C ALA A 326 -7.82 -12.20 8.54
N LEU A 327 -8.02 -11.21 9.43
CA LEU A 327 -6.93 -10.44 10.03
C LEU A 327 -6.00 -11.30 10.91
N ALA A 328 -6.56 -12.22 11.69
CA ALA A 328 -5.77 -13.14 12.51
C ALA A 328 -4.89 -14.07 11.65
N THR A 329 -5.44 -14.56 10.53
CA THR A 329 -4.70 -15.39 9.57
C THR A 329 -3.61 -14.57 8.87
N GLY A 330 -3.90 -13.32 8.49
CA GLY A 330 -2.90 -12.39 7.97
C GLY A 330 -1.74 -12.17 8.94
N LEU A 331 -2.02 -12.00 10.22
CA LEU A 331 -0.98 -11.88 11.25
C LEU A 331 -0.14 -13.15 11.44
N ALA A 332 -0.68 -14.32 11.16
CA ALA A 332 0.02 -15.59 11.35
C ALA A 332 1.20 -15.79 10.37
N VAL A 333 1.26 -15.03 9.27
CA VAL A 333 2.39 -15.05 8.31
C VAL A 333 3.42 -13.95 8.56
N VAL A 334 3.27 -13.15 9.63
CA VAL A 334 4.17 -12.05 10.00
C VAL A 334 4.95 -12.42 11.26
N PRO A 335 6.27 -12.24 11.29
CA PRO A 335 7.06 -12.50 12.49
C PRO A 335 6.48 -11.76 13.70
N PRO A 336 6.13 -12.46 14.79
CA PRO A 336 5.31 -11.90 15.87
C PRO A 336 6.01 -10.77 16.65
N GLU A 337 7.35 -10.75 16.64
CA GLU A 337 8.14 -9.73 17.32
C GLU A 337 8.50 -8.54 16.42
N SER A 338 8.09 -8.56 15.15
CA SER A 338 8.31 -7.45 14.22
C SER A 338 7.52 -6.20 14.60
N ARG A 339 8.01 -5.04 14.16
CA ARG A 339 7.32 -3.74 14.32
C ARG A 339 5.93 -3.77 13.69
N LEU A 340 5.77 -4.37 12.51
CA LEU A 340 4.48 -4.48 11.81
C LEU A 340 3.49 -5.33 12.62
N ALA A 341 3.88 -6.50 13.11
CA ALA A 341 2.98 -7.35 13.89
C ALA A 341 2.52 -6.68 15.19
N LYS A 342 3.43 -5.96 15.87
CA LYS A 342 3.11 -5.19 17.08
C LYS A 342 2.13 -4.06 16.78
N ALA A 343 2.33 -3.34 15.67
CA ALA A 343 1.47 -2.26 15.24
C ALA A 343 0.07 -2.73 14.81
N VAL A 344 -0.03 -3.82 14.06
CA VAL A 344 -1.31 -4.44 13.68
C VAL A 344 -2.09 -4.90 14.91
N ARG A 345 -1.42 -5.56 15.87
CA ARG A 345 -2.06 -5.94 17.15
C ARG A 345 -2.54 -4.72 17.94
N LEU A 346 -1.76 -3.64 17.96
CA LEU A 346 -2.18 -2.37 18.58
C LEU A 346 -3.46 -1.83 17.90
N GLY A 347 -3.50 -1.83 16.58
CA GLY A 347 -4.68 -1.38 15.80
C GLY A 347 -5.92 -2.18 16.16
N ILE A 348 -5.86 -3.51 16.09
CA ILE A 348 -6.96 -4.41 16.42
C ILE A 348 -7.42 -4.21 17.89
N ALA A 349 -6.47 -4.17 18.82
CA ALA A 349 -6.79 -4.01 20.25
C ALA A 349 -7.44 -2.66 20.54
N THR A 350 -6.94 -1.57 19.92
CA THR A 350 -7.51 -0.23 20.09
C THR A 350 -8.91 -0.14 19.52
N ALA A 351 -9.15 -0.70 18.33
CA ALA A 351 -10.49 -0.74 17.74
C ALA A 351 -11.50 -1.52 18.60
N ARG A 352 -11.08 -2.66 19.13
CA ARG A 352 -11.94 -3.46 20.06
C ARG A 352 -12.23 -2.74 21.38
N ALA A 353 -11.34 -1.89 21.84
CA ALA A 353 -11.55 -1.10 23.05
C ALA A 353 -12.51 0.09 22.83
N HIS A 354 -12.78 0.47 21.59
CA HIS A 354 -13.66 1.59 21.20
C HIS A 354 -14.71 1.09 20.19
N PRO A 355 -15.68 0.25 20.61
CA PRO A 355 -16.61 -0.40 19.68
C PRO A 355 -17.74 0.50 19.20
N GLY A 356 -17.91 1.70 19.76
CA GLY A 356 -18.98 2.63 19.41
C GLY A 356 -18.81 3.17 17.98
N HIS A 357 -19.88 3.24 17.23
CA HIS A 357 -19.86 3.66 15.81
C HIS A 357 -19.19 5.03 15.58
N HIS A 358 -19.25 5.92 16.58
CA HIS A 358 -18.65 7.27 16.52
C HIS A 358 -17.29 7.37 17.21
N ASP A 359 -16.72 6.25 17.70
CA ASP A 359 -15.51 6.27 18.52
C ASP A 359 -14.23 6.11 17.69
N PHE A 360 -14.33 5.98 16.36
CA PHE A 360 -13.17 5.74 15.51
C PHE A 360 -12.15 6.87 15.54
N ASP A 361 -12.57 8.12 15.81
CA ASP A 361 -11.64 9.24 16.04
C ASP A 361 -10.67 8.94 17.19
N ALA A 362 -11.14 8.35 18.29
CA ALA A 362 -10.29 7.98 19.43
C ALA A 362 -9.29 6.85 19.06
N VAL A 363 -9.72 5.91 18.22
CA VAL A 363 -8.82 4.86 17.67
C VAL A 363 -7.71 5.49 16.86
N VAL A 364 -8.05 6.38 15.92
CA VAL A 364 -7.09 7.08 15.06
C VAL A 364 -6.12 7.92 15.89
N ASP A 365 -6.62 8.72 16.85
CA ASP A 365 -5.79 9.57 17.70
C ASP A 365 -4.81 8.74 18.53
N ARG A 366 -5.23 7.57 19.01
CA ARG A 366 -4.34 6.64 19.72
C ARG A 366 -3.25 6.08 18.82
N LEU A 367 -3.59 5.69 17.58
CA LEU A 367 -2.61 5.19 16.62
C LEU A 367 -1.61 6.28 16.21
N HIS A 368 -2.08 7.49 15.93
CA HIS A 368 -1.19 8.63 15.62
C HIS A 368 -0.27 8.98 16.78
N SER A 369 -0.76 8.90 18.02
CA SER A 369 0.08 9.09 19.21
C SER A 369 1.20 8.03 19.34
N ALA A 370 0.91 6.80 18.95
CA ALA A 370 1.87 5.68 19.10
C ALA A 370 2.81 5.54 17.90
N LEU A 371 2.33 5.83 16.69
CA LEU A 371 3.01 5.51 15.42
C LEU A 371 3.31 6.77 14.56
N GLY A 372 3.00 7.96 15.04
CA GLY A 372 3.19 9.21 14.30
C GLY A 372 4.65 9.60 14.03
N GLY A 373 5.63 8.86 14.59
CA GLY A 373 7.04 9.00 14.26
C GLY A 373 7.44 8.43 12.91
N TYR A 374 6.65 7.52 12.36
CA TYR A 374 6.87 6.96 11.02
C TYR A 374 6.45 7.95 9.92
N HIS A 375 7.09 7.83 8.77
CA HIS A 375 6.64 8.55 7.57
C HIS A 375 5.23 8.08 7.16
N TRP A 376 4.41 8.98 6.61
CA TRP A 376 3.00 8.70 6.29
C TRP A 376 2.79 7.53 5.31
N VAL A 377 3.76 7.22 4.46
CA VAL A 377 3.74 6.05 3.53
C VAL A 377 4.41 4.80 4.10
N HIS A 378 4.84 4.77 5.36
CA HIS A 378 5.49 3.59 5.93
C HIS A 378 4.50 2.45 6.16
N ALA A 379 4.89 1.19 5.86
CA ALA A 379 3.99 0.03 5.97
C ALA A 379 3.44 -0.17 7.40
N VAL A 380 4.23 0.09 8.44
CA VAL A 380 3.86 -0.15 9.85
C VAL A 380 2.61 0.63 10.29
N PRO A 381 2.55 1.98 10.20
CA PRO A 381 1.34 2.71 10.62
C PRO A 381 0.14 2.41 9.72
N ASN A 382 0.36 2.22 8.41
CA ASN A 382 -0.71 1.96 7.47
C ASN A 382 -1.35 0.57 7.68
N ALA A 383 -0.56 -0.47 7.93
CA ALA A 383 -1.10 -1.80 8.28
C ALA A 383 -1.87 -1.77 9.62
N ALA A 384 -1.40 -0.98 10.60
CA ALA A 384 -2.11 -0.82 11.87
C ALA A 384 -3.47 -0.13 11.68
N LEU A 385 -3.51 0.95 10.89
CA LEU A 385 -4.75 1.67 10.58
C LEU A 385 -5.73 0.79 9.78
N LEU A 386 -5.24 0.09 8.75
CA LEU A 386 -6.04 -0.85 7.96
C LEU A 386 -6.70 -1.91 8.86
N ALA A 387 -5.91 -2.55 9.74
CA ALA A 387 -6.43 -3.56 10.65
C ALA A 387 -7.42 -2.98 11.67
N ALA A 388 -7.17 -1.77 12.16
CA ALA A 388 -8.09 -1.07 13.05
C ALA A 388 -9.42 -0.71 12.37
N ALA A 389 -9.36 -0.17 11.14
CA ALA A 389 -10.53 0.20 10.35
C ALA A 389 -11.43 -1.01 10.06
N LEU A 390 -10.83 -2.09 9.57
CA LEU A 390 -11.54 -3.34 9.29
C LEU A 390 -12.14 -3.96 10.55
N THR A 391 -11.39 -3.96 11.67
CA THR A 391 -11.88 -4.47 12.96
C THR A 391 -13.06 -3.64 13.48
N HIS A 392 -12.96 -2.31 13.43
CA HIS A 392 -13.99 -1.41 13.92
C HIS A 392 -15.26 -1.43 13.06
N ALA A 393 -15.10 -1.60 11.76
CA ALA A 393 -16.21 -1.69 10.80
C ALA A 393 -16.93 -3.05 10.83
N ASP A 394 -16.32 -4.09 11.42
CA ASP A 394 -16.85 -5.46 11.49
C ASP A 394 -17.27 -6.00 10.11
N GLY A 395 -16.47 -5.72 9.08
CA GLY A 395 -16.69 -6.17 7.70
C GLY A 395 -17.73 -5.37 6.89
N ASP A 396 -18.40 -4.37 7.46
CA ASP A 396 -19.25 -3.46 6.69
C ASP A 396 -18.43 -2.66 5.67
N PHE A 397 -18.89 -2.64 4.42
CA PHE A 397 -18.15 -2.07 3.31
C PHE A 397 -17.91 -0.55 3.46
N THR A 398 -19.01 0.21 3.62
CA THR A 398 -18.92 1.68 3.71
C THR A 398 -18.10 2.10 4.92
N ARG A 399 -18.34 1.49 6.07
CA ARG A 399 -17.60 1.79 7.30
C ARG A 399 -16.12 1.44 7.16
N SER A 400 -15.78 0.32 6.50
CA SER A 400 -14.39 -0.10 6.30
C SER A 400 -13.61 0.91 5.47
N VAL A 401 -14.13 1.31 4.29
CA VAL A 401 -13.42 2.25 3.41
C VAL A 401 -13.37 3.66 4.02
N CYS A 402 -14.47 4.12 4.61
CA CYS A 402 -14.52 5.45 5.24
C CYS A 402 -13.60 5.53 6.47
N ALA A 403 -13.55 4.50 7.31
CA ALA A 403 -12.64 4.45 8.45
C ALA A 403 -11.17 4.46 8.00
N ALA A 404 -10.80 3.62 7.02
CA ALA A 404 -9.44 3.56 6.50
C ALA A 404 -8.96 4.91 5.95
N VAL A 405 -9.82 5.61 5.17
CA VAL A 405 -9.49 6.92 4.59
C VAL A 405 -9.48 8.02 5.66
N SER A 406 -10.44 8.03 6.58
CA SER A 406 -10.55 9.06 7.63
C SER A 406 -9.38 9.07 8.60
N GLY A 407 -8.63 7.96 8.70
CA GLY A 407 -7.47 7.82 9.57
C GLY A 407 -6.22 8.54 9.09
N GLY A 408 -6.21 9.06 7.86
CA GLY A 408 -5.04 9.74 7.30
C GLY A 408 -3.95 8.76 6.86
N TRP A 409 -2.68 9.19 6.95
CA TRP A 409 -1.52 8.52 6.37
C TRP A 409 -1.70 8.30 4.85
N ASP A 410 -1.55 7.09 4.33
CA ASP A 410 -1.71 6.79 2.90
C ASP A 410 -3.17 6.43 2.60
N THR A 411 -3.95 7.46 2.33
CA THR A 411 -5.42 7.37 2.36
C THR A 411 -6.01 6.56 1.21
N ASP A 412 -5.47 6.69 0.00
CA ASP A 412 -5.91 5.93 -1.19
C ASP A 412 -5.50 4.47 -1.09
N SER A 413 -4.27 4.18 -0.69
CA SER A 413 -3.78 2.82 -0.47
C SER A 413 -4.54 2.07 0.63
N ASN A 414 -4.77 2.74 1.77
CA ASN A 414 -5.55 2.15 2.87
C ASN A 414 -7.01 1.94 2.46
N GLY A 415 -7.61 2.91 1.77
CA GLY A 415 -8.95 2.80 1.23
C GLY A 415 -9.09 1.65 0.22
N ALA A 416 -8.12 1.54 -0.70
CA ALA A 416 -8.06 0.47 -1.70
C ALA A 416 -8.04 -0.92 -1.04
N THR A 417 -7.14 -1.13 -0.10
CA THR A 417 -7.00 -2.44 0.56
C THR A 417 -8.21 -2.75 1.45
N ALA A 418 -8.73 -1.76 2.19
CA ALA A 418 -9.94 -1.94 2.99
C ALA A 418 -11.15 -2.29 2.11
N GLY A 419 -11.31 -1.60 0.97
CA GLY A 419 -12.36 -1.86 0.00
C GLY A 419 -12.25 -3.25 -0.65
N SER A 420 -11.03 -3.70 -0.94
CA SER A 420 -10.76 -5.05 -1.44
C SER A 420 -11.23 -6.13 -0.47
N VAL A 421 -10.83 -6.04 0.80
CA VAL A 421 -11.22 -7.01 1.85
C VAL A 421 -12.72 -6.96 2.11
N ALA A 422 -13.28 -5.76 2.32
CA ALA A 422 -14.72 -5.61 2.60
C ALA A 422 -15.60 -6.02 1.40
N GLY A 423 -15.13 -5.81 0.16
CA GLY A 423 -15.80 -6.29 -1.04
C GLY A 423 -15.88 -7.83 -1.10
N LEU A 424 -14.77 -8.52 -0.77
CA LEU A 424 -14.79 -10.00 -0.66
C LEU A 424 -15.78 -10.48 0.40
N LEU A 425 -15.80 -9.83 1.56
CA LEU A 425 -16.71 -10.19 2.67
C LEU A 425 -18.17 -9.90 2.33
N ALA A 426 -18.46 -8.84 1.57
CA ALA A 426 -19.80 -8.59 1.03
C ALA A 426 -20.27 -9.71 0.10
N GLY A 427 -19.38 -10.34 -0.61
CA GLY A 427 -19.60 -11.58 -1.34
C GLY A 427 -20.26 -11.42 -2.72
N HIS A 428 -20.81 -10.26 -3.04
CA HIS A 428 -21.46 -9.97 -4.32
C HIS A 428 -21.46 -8.46 -4.61
N PRO A 429 -21.26 -8.02 -5.87
CA PRO A 429 -21.25 -6.59 -6.22
C PRO A 429 -22.56 -5.86 -5.84
N ASP A 430 -23.70 -6.51 -5.96
CA ASP A 430 -25.01 -5.91 -5.62
C ASP A 430 -25.20 -5.66 -4.10
N ARG A 431 -24.30 -6.18 -3.26
CA ARG A 431 -24.28 -5.87 -1.83
C ARG A 431 -23.45 -4.64 -1.49
N LEU A 432 -22.69 -4.13 -2.46
CA LEU A 432 -22.01 -2.85 -2.31
C LEU A 432 -23.02 -1.73 -2.59
N PRO A 433 -23.07 -0.66 -1.77
CA PRO A 433 -23.98 0.44 -2.03
C PRO A 433 -23.71 1.08 -3.41
N GLU A 434 -24.77 1.33 -4.16
CA GLU A 434 -24.70 1.89 -5.53
C GLU A 434 -24.00 3.26 -5.54
N SER A 435 -24.09 4.04 -4.47
CA SER A 435 -23.38 5.31 -4.32
C SER A 435 -21.85 5.17 -4.47
N TRP A 436 -21.28 4.01 -4.13
CA TRP A 436 -19.85 3.73 -4.28
C TRP A 436 -19.49 3.12 -5.63
N THR A 437 -20.38 2.37 -6.25
CA THR A 437 -20.08 1.60 -7.46
C THR A 437 -20.52 2.27 -8.76
N SER A 438 -21.67 2.97 -8.76
CA SER A 438 -22.18 3.61 -9.98
C SER A 438 -21.27 4.70 -10.55
N PRO A 439 -20.57 5.54 -9.75
CA PRO A 439 -19.65 6.54 -10.29
C PRO A 439 -18.43 5.93 -11.00
N LEU A 440 -18.06 4.69 -10.70
CA LEU A 440 -16.96 3.97 -11.37
C LEU A 440 -17.29 3.59 -12.82
N LYS A 441 -18.55 3.57 -13.22
CA LYS A 441 -19.04 3.32 -14.60
C LYS A 441 -18.46 2.06 -15.25
N ASN A 442 -18.13 1.06 -14.44
CA ASN A 442 -17.45 -0.17 -14.86
C ASN A 442 -16.25 0.11 -15.78
N ARG A 443 -15.45 1.13 -15.48
CA ARG A 443 -14.35 1.59 -16.32
C ARG A 443 -13.13 1.97 -15.49
N LEU A 444 -11.98 1.37 -15.81
CA LEU A 444 -10.69 1.66 -15.20
C LEU A 444 -9.73 2.26 -16.23
N SER A 445 -9.18 3.44 -15.93
CA SER A 445 -8.03 3.99 -16.67
C SER A 445 -6.74 3.50 -16.01
N THR A 446 -5.75 3.12 -16.82
CA THR A 446 -4.48 2.57 -16.32
C THR A 446 -3.32 2.87 -17.26
N SER A 447 -2.11 2.88 -16.73
CA SER A 447 -0.86 2.93 -17.51
C SER A 447 -0.41 1.56 -18.04
N VAL A 448 -1.12 0.46 -17.73
CA VAL A 448 -0.85 -0.87 -18.29
C VAL A 448 -1.67 -1.02 -19.57
N PRO A 449 -1.06 -0.88 -20.77
CA PRO A 449 -1.80 -0.63 -22.01
C PRO A 449 -2.85 -1.69 -22.35
N SER A 450 -2.59 -2.96 -22.02
CA SER A 450 -3.52 -4.06 -22.30
C SER A 450 -4.82 -4.02 -21.50
N PHE A 451 -4.89 -3.17 -20.46
CA PHE A 451 -6.04 -3.07 -19.56
C PHE A 451 -6.69 -1.69 -19.55
N ASP A 452 -6.18 -0.70 -20.29
CA ASP A 452 -6.79 0.63 -20.27
C ASP A 452 -8.22 0.62 -20.79
N GLY A 453 -9.15 1.18 -20.02
CA GLY A 453 -10.59 1.20 -20.32
C GLY A 453 -11.34 -0.08 -19.96
N ILE A 454 -10.70 -1.07 -19.33
CA ILE A 454 -11.33 -2.36 -18.99
C ILE A 454 -12.43 -2.21 -17.92
N GLY A 455 -13.46 -3.07 -17.99
CA GLY A 455 -14.50 -3.20 -16.97
C GLY A 455 -14.06 -4.04 -15.78
N PHE A 456 -14.60 -3.74 -14.60
CA PHE A 456 -14.32 -4.49 -13.36
C PHE A 456 -14.90 -5.92 -13.41
N ASP A 457 -15.99 -6.14 -14.09
CA ASP A 457 -16.57 -7.45 -14.41
C ASP A 457 -15.61 -8.31 -15.22
N THR A 458 -14.99 -7.74 -16.25
CA THR A 458 -13.98 -8.40 -17.06
C THR A 458 -12.72 -8.70 -16.25
N LEU A 459 -12.25 -7.77 -15.40
CA LEU A 459 -11.13 -8.00 -14.49
C LEU A 459 -11.41 -9.13 -13.52
N ALA A 460 -12.64 -9.19 -12.96
CA ALA A 460 -13.07 -10.27 -12.10
C ALA A 460 -13.00 -11.63 -12.82
N ALA A 461 -13.47 -11.71 -14.07
CA ALA A 461 -13.43 -12.92 -14.85
C ALA A 461 -11.99 -13.39 -15.15
N LEU A 462 -11.10 -12.45 -15.50
CA LEU A 462 -9.69 -12.75 -15.74
C LEU A 462 -8.99 -13.22 -14.42
N THR A 463 -9.26 -12.55 -13.31
CA THR A 463 -8.72 -12.94 -11.98
C THR A 463 -9.24 -14.30 -11.56
N HIS A 464 -10.55 -14.56 -11.77
CA HIS A 464 -11.17 -15.86 -11.49
C HIS A 464 -10.50 -16.98 -12.29
N SER A 465 -10.22 -16.75 -13.58
CA SER A 465 -9.54 -17.73 -14.42
C SER A 465 -8.18 -18.13 -13.87
N GLU A 466 -7.42 -17.19 -13.30
CA GLU A 466 -6.13 -17.49 -12.65
C GLU A 466 -6.32 -18.14 -11.26
N ALA A 467 -7.41 -17.82 -10.55
CA ALA A 467 -7.70 -18.42 -9.25
C ALA A 467 -8.08 -19.91 -9.34
N VAL A 468 -8.76 -20.32 -10.42
CA VAL A 468 -9.19 -21.73 -10.62
C VAL A 468 -8.22 -22.53 -11.49
N ARG A 469 -7.20 -21.89 -12.02
CA ARG A 469 -6.16 -22.54 -12.83
C ARG A 469 -5.42 -23.59 -12.00
N PRO A 470 -5.28 -24.84 -12.49
CA PRO A 470 -4.62 -25.93 -11.79
C PRO A 470 -3.13 -25.69 -11.52
#